data_064a92658f97c07b4d40d6eaf0e644c1
#
_entry.id   064a92658f97c07b4d40d6eaf0e644c1
#
_cell.length_a   1.000
_cell.length_b   1.000
_cell.length_c   1.000
_cell.angle_alpha   90.00
_cell.angle_beta   90.00
_cell.angle_gamma   90.00
#
_symmetry.space_group_name_H-M   'P 1'
#
loop_
_entity.id
_entity.type
_entity.pdbx_description
1 polymer ?
#
loop_
_entity_poly.entity_id
_entity_poly.type
_entity_poly.pdbx_seq_one_letter_code
_entity_poly.pdbx_strand_id
1 'polypeptide(L)'
;MNKKIKLLLFILCLAAAALNGCAKNADSEVQGSDTAVAITNPRQLVAADNKTGRTIMWEAKVKQPYTLEYRLQGSKDIQAVQATDSSFTDKDSLIQYTARLSGLMPGSAYEYRINTAQNKGRWHKLQTEKGEGFTALIFPDSQSANYSGWQQLAREAYKRHPESAFYVNMGDLVDNGQDAGQWRAWFNSVSVFSDAVPLAPVLGNHEAYSLE
;
A
#
# COMPACT_ATOMS: atom_id res chain seq x y z
N MET A 1 13.48 -25.95 -55.71
CA MET A 1 12.96 -24.95 -54.76
C MET A 1 14.00 -24.77 -53.65
N ASN A 2 14.85 -23.76 -53.79
CA ASN A 2 15.99 -23.56 -52.89
C ASN A 2 15.70 -22.43 -51.89
N LYS A 3 15.65 -22.75 -50.61
CA LYS A 3 15.62 -21.74 -49.56
C LYS A 3 17.06 -21.36 -49.20
N LYS A 4 17.44 -20.11 -49.48
CA LYS A 4 18.72 -19.55 -49.08
C LYS A 4 18.61 -19.00 -47.66
N ILE A 5 19.39 -19.54 -46.74
CA ILE A 5 19.59 -19.03 -45.39
C ILE A 5 20.66 -17.95 -45.49
N LYS A 6 20.32 -16.70 -45.07
CA LYS A 6 21.31 -15.63 -44.91
C LYS A 6 21.74 -15.55 -43.46
N LEU A 7 23.01 -15.89 -43.24
CA LEU A 7 23.72 -15.70 -41.97
C LEU A 7 24.23 -14.24 -41.93
N LEU A 8 23.83 -13.45 -40.93
CA LEU A 8 24.33 -12.11 -40.76
C LEU A 8 25.35 -12.11 -39.59
N LEU A 9 26.61 -11.86 -39.95
CA LEU A 9 27.69 -11.63 -38.99
C LEU A 9 27.56 -10.20 -38.41
N PHE A 10 27.56 -10.09 -37.07
CA PHE A 10 27.71 -8.80 -36.39
C PHE A 10 29.20 -8.52 -36.16
N ILE A 11 29.70 -7.47 -36.79
CA ILE A 11 31.03 -6.94 -36.55
C ILE A 11 30.92 -5.88 -35.43
N LEU A 12 31.72 -6.07 -34.38
CA LEU A 12 31.84 -5.17 -33.25
C LEU A 12 32.79 -3.99 -33.65
N CYS A 13 32.24 -2.78 -33.73
CA CYS A 13 33.08 -1.56 -33.80
C CYS A 13 32.96 -0.78 -32.48
N LEU A 14 34.04 -0.78 -31.69
CA LEU A 14 34.28 0.21 -30.64
C LEU A 14 34.60 1.55 -31.31
N ALA A 15 33.81 2.57 -30.99
CA ALA A 15 34.16 3.96 -31.22
C ALA A 15 33.85 4.75 -29.94
N ALA A 16 34.87 5.17 -29.23
CA ALA A 16 34.79 6.13 -28.15
C ALA A 16 34.59 7.53 -28.76
N ALA A 17 33.46 8.17 -28.44
CA ALA A 17 33.26 9.59 -28.67
C ALA A 17 32.76 10.26 -27.40
N ALA A 18 33.65 11.03 -26.76
CA ALA A 18 33.28 11.97 -25.73
C ALA A 18 32.53 13.13 -26.35
N LEU A 19 31.24 13.28 -25.97
CA LEU A 19 30.47 14.50 -26.24
C LEU A 19 29.85 14.98 -24.94
N ASN A 20 30.34 16.13 -24.47
CA ASN A 20 29.71 16.98 -23.48
C ASN A 20 28.34 17.40 -24.01
N GLY A 21 27.28 16.78 -23.49
CA GLY A 21 25.89 17.18 -23.72
C GLY A 21 25.31 17.73 -22.43
N CYS A 22 24.93 18.99 -22.42
CA CYS A 22 24.15 19.64 -21.38
C CYS A 22 22.96 18.76 -20.98
N ALA A 23 22.99 18.17 -19.80
CA ALA A 23 21.84 17.54 -19.19
C ALA A 23 20.84 18.65 -18.81
N LYS A 24 19.74 18.72 -19.50
CA LYS A 24 18.54 19.42 -19.00
C LYS A 24 18.13 18.71 -17.72
N ASN A 25 18.13 19.46 -16.63
CA ASN A 25 17.54 19.03 -15.37
C ASN A 25 16.08 18.63 -15.63
N ALA A 26 15.83 17.32 -15.71
CA ALA A 26 14.51 16.80 -15.43
C ALA A 26 14.35 16.96 -13.92
N ASP A 27 13.39 17.76 -13.49
CA ASP A 27 12.97 17.84 -12.09
C ASP A 27 12.56 16.43 -11.67
N SER A 28 13.51 15.69 -11.07
CA SER A 28 13.18 14.50 -10.31
C SER A 28 12.43 15.00 -9.07
N GLU A 29 11.10 14.92 -9.08
CA GLU A 29 10.33 14.99 -7.85
C GLU A 29 10.95 13.96 -6.89
N VAL A 30 11.60 14.46 -5.85
CA VAL A 30 12.13 13.64 -4.75
C VAL A 30 10.88 12.98 -4.13
N GLN A 31 10.67 11.71 -4.46
CA GLN A 31 9.64 10.92 -3.79
C GLN A 31 10.02 10.85 -2.31
N GLY A 32 9.32 11.61 -1.48
CA GLY A 32 9.49 11.57 -0.03
C GLY A 32 9.34 10.11 0.45
N SER A 33 10.19 9.67 1.35
CA SER A 33 10.10 8.33 1.92
C SER A 33 9.15 8.34 3.13
N ASP A 34 8.41 7.26 3.34
CA ASP A 34 7.58 7.12 4.54
C ASP A 34 8.40 7.19 5.83
N THR A 35 9.68 6.81 5.76
CA THR A 35 10.63 6.95 6.88
C THR A 35 10.88 8.42 7.26
N ALA A 36 10.86 9.34 6.29
CA ALA A 36 10.98 10.77 6.57
C ALA A 36 9.76 11.34 7.31
N VAL A 37 8.59 10.72 7.12
CA VAL A 37 7.34 11.05 7.82
C VAL A 37 7.19 10.24 9.11
N ALA A 38 8.03 9.25 9.33
CA ALA A 38 8.07 8.37 10.52
C ALA A 38 6.73 7.66 10.78
N ILE A 39 6.10 7.13 9.73
CA ILE A 39 4.91 6.29 9.82
C ILE A 39 5.25 4.82 9.60
N THR A 40 4.39 3.93 10.10
CA THR A 40 4.46 2.48 9.91
C THR A 40 3.11 1.93 9.47
N ASN A 41 3.13 0.80 8.81
CA ASN A 41 1.94 0.04 8.40
C ASN A 41 0.86 0.86 7.69
N PRO A 42 1.18 1.69 6.66
CA PRO A 42 0.16 2.35 5.87
C PRO A 42 -0.69 1.29 5.17
N ARG A 43 -2.01 1.40 5.32
CA ARG A 43 -2.95 0.41 4.80
C ARG A 43 -4.26 1.05 4.36
N GLN A 44 -4.85 0.49 3.34
CA GLN A 44 -6.21 0.82 2.93
C GLN A 44 -7.19 -0.16 3.55
N LEU A 45 -8.35 0.34 3.94
CA LEU A 45 -9.48 -0.48 4.34
C LEU A 45 -10.66 -0.20 3.42
N VAL A 46 -11.52 -1.20 3.26
CA VAL A 46 -12.80 -1.03 2.59
C VAL A 46 -13.63 0.04 3.29
N ALA A 47 -14.39 0.80 2.52
CA ALA A 47 -15.38 1.75 2.99
C ALA A 47 -16.79 1.17 2.82
N ALA A 48 -17.80 1.84 3.36
CA ALA A 48 -19.19 1.45 3.13
C ALA A 48 -19.56 1.45 1.64
N ASP A 49 -18.95 2.34 0.86
CA ASP A 49 -18.99 2.34 -0.59
C ASP A 49 -17.57 2.52 -1.17
N ASN A 50 -17.00 1.45 -1.67
CA ASN A 50 -15.65 1.45 -2.25
C ASN A 50 -15.55 2.12 -3.63
N LYS A 51 -16.67 2.49 -4.25
CA LYS A 51 -16.69 3.26 -5.50
C LYS A 51 -16.36 4.72 -5.26
N THR A 52 -16.79 5.26 -4.12
CA THR A 52 -16.72 6.71 -3.83
C THR A 52 -15.97 7.04 -2.55
N GLY A 53 -15.54 6.03 -1.79
CA GLY A 53 -14.87 6.21 -0.50
C GLY A 53 -13.68 5.27 -0.30
N ARG A 54 -12.79 5.67 0.63
CA ARG A 54 -11.66 4.87 1.10
C ARG A 54 -11.27 5.28 2.51
N THR A 55 -10.93 4.31 3.35
CA THR A 55 -10.29 4.56 4.63
C THR A 55 -8.81 4.23 4.53
N ILE A 56 -7.97 5.15 4.95
CA ILE A 56 -6.52 4.99 5.05
C ILE A 56 -6.14 5.02 6.51
N MET A 57 -5.36 4.03 6.95
CA MET A 57 -4.86 3.95 8.32
C MET A 57 -3.35 3.75 8.33
N TRP A 58 -2.71 4.24 9.36
CA TRP A 58 -1.28 4.05 9.63
C TRP A 58 -1.00 4.21 11.12
N GLU A 59 0.21 3.95 11.51
CA GLU A 59 0.69 4.10 12.89
C GLU A 59 1.89 5.04 12.93
N ALA A 60 2.05 5.74 14.05
CA ALA A 60 3.19 6.62 14.29
C ALA A 60 3.54 6.67 15.78
N LYS A 61 4.84 6.87 16.09
CA LYS A 61 5.31 7.02 17.47
C LYS A 61 5.08 8.42 18.03
N VAL A 62 5.06 9.41 17.17
CA VAL A 62 4.95 10.81 17.58
C VAL A 62 3.53 11.29 17.37
N LYS A 63 2.91 11.80 18.44
CA LYS A 63 1.60 12.45 18.36
C LYS A 63 1.77 13.84 17.73
N GLN A 64 1.26 14.00 16.54
CA GLN A 64 1.28 15.26 15.80
C GLN A 64 0.14 15.30 14.77
N PRO A 65 -0.21 16.47 14.23
CA PRO A 65 -1.14 16.54 13.11
C PRO A 65 -0.57 15.86 11.86
N TYR A 66 -1.37 14.99 11.24
CA TYR A 66 -1.10 14.41 9.94
C TYR A 66 -2.19 14.82 8.95
N THR A 67 -1.77 15.10 7.73
CA THR A 67 -2.65 15.40 6.60
C THR A 67 -2.47 14.35 5.53
N LEU A 68 -3.56 13.80 5.03
CA LEU A 68 -3.54 12.94 3.86
C LEU A 68 -3.89 13.80 2.65
N GLU A 69 -2.95 13.94 1.73
CA GLU A 69 -3.17 14.53 0.41
C GLU A 69 -3.54 13.43 -0.59
N TYR A 70 -4.45 13.73 -1.50
CA TYR A 70 -4.83 12.81 -2.57
C TYR A 70 -5.19 13.56 -3.85
N ARG A 71 -5.07 12.87 -4.98
CA ARG A 71 -5.39 13.43 -6.30
C ARG A 71 -5.74 12.31 -7.30
N LEU A 72 -6.41 12.61 -8.38
CA LEU A 72 -6.41 11.74 -9.55
C LEU A 72 -4.99 11.52 -10.02
N GLN A 73 -4.64 10.31 -10.40
CA GLN A 73 -3.30 9.98 -10.85
C GLN A 73 -2.86 10.91 -11.99
N GLY A 74 -1.71 11.56 -11.79
CA GLY A 74 -1.15 12.51 -12.73
C GLY A 74 -1.78 13.92 -12.73
N SER A 75 -2.83 14.16 -11.93
CA SER A 75 -3.41 15.48 -11.77
C SER A 75 -2.53 16.40 -10.93
N LYS A 76 -2.60 17.71 -11.21
CA LYS A 76 -2.00 18.74 -10.35
C LYS A 76 -2.94 19.20 -9.23
N ASP A 77 -4.23 18.87 -9.32
CA ASP A 77 -5.24 19.26 -8.34
C ASP A 77 -5.18 18.34 -7.13
N ILE A 78 -4.53 18.81 -6.08
CA ILE A 78 -4.35 18.06 -4.83
C ILE A 78 -5.44 18.48 -3.85
N GLN A 79 -6.14 17.50 -3.30
CA GLN A 79 -7.07 17.66 -2.19
C GLN A 79 -6.43 17.13 -0.92
N ALA A 80 -6.94 17.53 0.25
CA ALA A 80 -6.39 17.13 1.53
C ALA A 80 -7.47 16.91 2.58
N VAL A 81 -7.24 15.92 3.45
CA VAL A 81 -8.06 15.66 4.64
C VAL A 81 -7.16 15.54 5.86
N GLN A 82 -7.65 16.03 7.00
CA GLN A 82 -6.96 15.85 8.27
C GLN A 82 -7.20 14.44 8.79
N ALA A 83 -6.14 13.81 9.30
CA ALA A 83 -6.26 12.53 9.98
C ALA A 83 -6.77 12.74 11.41
N THR A 84 -7.49 11.73 11.91
CA THR A 84 -7.86 11.62 13.32
C THR A 84 -7.00 10.56 13.99
N ASP A 85 -6.50 10.83 15.18
CA ASP A 85 -5.85 9.85 16.02
C ASP A 85 -6.89 9.06 16.83
N SER A 86 -6.61 7.79 17.09
CA SER A 86 -7.38 7.01 18.05
C SER A 86 -6.88 7.30 19.47
N SER A 87 -7.76 7.18 20.46
CA SER A 87 -7.37 7.21 21.87
C SER A 87 -6.59 5.96 22.30
N PHE A 88 -6.55 4.95 21.46
CA PHE A 88 -5.83 3.70 21.72
C PHE A 88 -4.35 3.88 21.38
N THR A 89 -3.51 3.54 22.33
CA THR A 89 -2.06 3.44 22.17
C THR A 89 -1.66 2.02 22.53
N ASP A 90 -0.95 1.33 21.66
CA ASP A 90 -0.48 -0.01 21.94
C ASP A 90 0.67 -0.05 22.96
N LYS A 91 1.12 -1.25 23.34
CA LYS A 91 2.24 -1.44 24.30
C LYS A 91 3.56 -0.82 23.80
N ASP A 92 3.69 -0.61 22.48
CA ASP A 92 4.86 0.01 21.85
C ASP A 92 4.70 1.53 21.69
N SER A 93 3.67 2.11 22.29
CA SER A 93 3.34 3.52 22.20
C SER A 93 3.07 4.01 20.76
N LEU A 94 2.61 3.12 19.88
CA LEU A 94 2.16 3.49 18.55
C LEU A 94 0.75 4.07 18.62
N ILE A 95 0.58 5.21 17.99
CA ILE A 95 -0.70 5.90 17.87
C ILE A 95 -1.26 5.58 16.49
N GLN A 96 -2.50 5.11 16.46
CA GLN A 96 -3.18 4.81 15.21
C GLN A 96 -3.86 6.07 14.65
N TYR A 97 -3.63 6.32 13.37
CA TYR A 97 -4.24 7.42 12.63
C TYR A 97 -5.18 6.90 11.55
N THR A 98 -6.22 7.66 11.28
CA THR A 98 -7.23 7.34 10.28
C THR A 98 -7.57 8.57 9.46
N ALA A 99 -7.56 8.44 8.14
CA ALA A 99 -8.11 9.41 7.21
C ALA A 99 -9.21 8.74 6.37
N ARG A 100 -10.36 9.43 6.22
CA ARG A 100 -11.48 8.93 5.43
C ARG A 100 -11.69 9.80 4.22
N LEU A 101 -11.65 9.20 3.05
CA LEU A 101 -11.93 9.82 1.77
C LEU A 101 -13.38 9.54 1.36
N SER A 102 -14.03 10.54 0.80
CA SER A 102 -15.38 10.44 0.25
C SER A 102 -15.50 11.28 -1.02
N GLY A 103 -16.50 11.03 -1.84
CA GLY A 103 -16.72 11.77 -3.07
C GLY A 103 -15.71 11.47 -4.17
N LEU A 104 -15.01 10.34 -4.08
CA LEU A 104 -14.12 9.87 -5.13
C LEU A 104 -14.95 9.46 -6.36
N MET A 105 -14.38 9.58 -7.54
CA MET A 105 -15.02 9.12 -8.78
C MET A 105 -14.91 7.59 -8.89
N PRO A 106 -16.00 6.89 -9.22
CA PRO A 106 -15.96 5.46 -9.46
C PRO A 106 -15.01 5.06 -10.61
N GLY A 107 -14.37 3.90 -10.47
CA GLY A 107 -13.50 3.34 -11.50
C GLY A 107 -12.25 4.14 -11.82
N SER A 108 -11.81 5.01 -10.92
CA SER A 108 -10.77 6.00 -11.16
C SER A 108 -9.49 5.67 -10.39
N ALA A 109 -8.34 5.91 -11.03
CA ALA A 109 -7.05 5.80 -10.41
C ALA A 109 -6.71 7.09 -9.67
N TYR A 110 -6.41 6.97 -8.41
CA TYR A 110 -5.94 8.02 -7.51
C TYR A 110 -4.56 7.67 -6.99
N GLU A 111 -3.92 8.66 -6.42
CA GLU A 111 -2.76 8.49 -5.55
C GLU A 111 -2.93 9.33 -4.30
N TYR A 112 -2.39 8.84 -3.19
CA TYR A 112 -2.43 9.54 -1.90
C TYR A 112 -1.06 9.54 -1.25
N ARG A 113 -0.83 10.49 -0.34
CA ARG A 113 0.35 10.51 0.52
C ARG A 113 0.01 11.06 1.89
N ILE A 114 0.79 10.65 2.88
CA ILE A 114 0.64 11.04 4.27
C ILE A 114 1.74 12.05 4.59
N ASN A 115 1.36 13.20 5.09
CA ASN A 115 2.26 14.31 5.37
C ASN A 115 2.23 14.72 6.83
N THR A 116 3.36 15.24 7.31
CA THR A 116 3.43 16.10 8.51
C THR A 116 3.54 17.55 8.08
N ALA A 117 3.56 18.47 9.04
CA ALA A 117 3.79 19.90 8.74
C ALA A 117 5.15 20.16 8.07
N GLN A 118 6.15 19.32 8.33
CA GLN A 118 7.54 19.50 7.88
C GLN A 118 7.89 18.65 6.67
N ASN A 119 7.25 17.47 6.52
CA ASN A 119 7.66 16.47 5.53
C ASN A 119 6.48 15.97 4.72
N LYS A 120 6.72 15.72 3.44
CA LYS A 120 5.78 15.03 2.56
C LYS A 120 6.19 13.57 2.41
N GLY A 121 5.21 12.66 2.54
CA GLY A 121 5.39 11.25 2.29
C GLY A 121 5.47 10.92 0.79
N ARG A 122 5.77 9.68 0.48
CA ARG A 122 5.70 9.17 -0.89
C ARG A 122 4.23 9.01 -1.35
N TRP A 123 4.03 9.01 -2.65
CA TRP A 123 2.73 8.69 -3.24
C TRP A 123 2.46 7.19 -3.24
N HIS A 124 1.26 6.81 -2.80
CA HIS A 124 0.71 5.46 -2.83
C HIS A 124 -0.44 5.39 -3.82
N LYS A 125 -0.68 4.23 -4.41
CA LYS A 125 -1.78 4.02 -5.34
C LYS A 125 -3.10 3.82 -4.59
N LEU A 126 -4.20 4.29 -5.19
CA LEU A 126 -5.56 4.02 -4.74
C LEU A 126 -6.43 3.85 -5.99
N GLN A 127 -7.12 2.72 -6.09
CA GLN A 127 -8.06 2.44 -7.16
C GLN A 127 -9.48 2.36 -6.59
N THR A 128 -10.42 3.14 -7.13
CA THR A 128 -11.84 3.00 -6.82
C THR A 128 -12.48 1.93 -7.69
N GLU A 129 -13.53 1.26 -7.18
CA GLU A 129 -14.23 0.21 -7.90
C GLU A 129 -15.12 0.78 -9.00
N LYS A 130 -15.22 0.04 -10.12
CA LYS A 130 -16.12 0.39 -11.24
C LYS A 130 -17.57 -0.01 -10.97
N GLY A 131 -17.78 -1.07 -10.18
CA GLY A 131 -19.08 -1.61 -9.86
C GLY A 131 -19.57 -2.75 -10.75
N GLU A 132 -18.73 -3.21 -11.67
CA GLU A 132 -18.99 -4.34 -12.56
C GLU A 132 -17.89 -5.36 -12.40
N GLY A 133 -18.17 -6.50 -11.77
CA GLY A 133 -17.22 -7.58 -11.57
C GLY A 133 -15.93 -7.16 -10.88
N PHE A 134 -15.40 -7.97 -10.03
CA PHE A 134 -14.10 -7.73 -9.39
C PHE A 134 -13.39 -9.05 -9.10
N THR A 135 -12.09 -9.01 -8.94
CA THR A 135 -11.28 -10.06 -8.34
C THR A 135 -11.00 -9.66 -6.90
N ALA A 136 -11.11 -10.60 -5.96
CA ALA A 136 -10.71 -10.42 -4.58
C ALA A 136 -9.79 -11.55 -4.13
N LEU A 137 -8.85 -11.26 -3.25
CA LEU A 137 -8.05 -12.27 -2.57
C LEU A 137 -8.75 -12.64 -1.26
N ILE A 138 -9.04 -13.92 -1.08
CA ILE A 138 -9.65 -14.43 0.15
C ILE A 138 -8.64 -15.36 0.82
N PHE A 139 -8.25 -14.99 2.03
CA PHE A 139 -7.31 -15.76 2.83
C PHE A 139 -8.03 -16.34 4.06
N PRO A 140 -7.83 -17.60 4.38
CA PRO A 140 -8.25 -18.18 5.65
C PRO A 140 -7.37 -17.69 6.79
N ASP A 141 -7.41 -18.38 7.92
CA ASP A 141 -6.55 -18.13 9.07
C ASP A 141 -5.09 -17.96 8.65
N SER A 142 -4.45 -16.93 9.16
CA SER A 142 -3.04 -16.62 8.86
C SER A 142 -2.15 -16.60 10.10
N GLN A 143 -2.74 -16.89 11.27
CA GLN A 143 -2.03 -17.04 12.54
C GLN A 143 -0.92 -18.08 12.43
N SER A 144 0.22 -17.81 13.01
CA SER A 144 1.38 -18.69 12.91
C SER A 144 2.43 -18.32 13.96
N ALA A 145 3.18 -19.33 14.40
CA ALA A 145 4.40 -19.09 15.20
C ALA A 145 5.48 -18.34 14.39
N ASN A 146 5.40 -18.41 13.07
CA ASN A 146 6.34 -17.77 12.14
C ASN A 146 5.60 -17.28 10.88
N TYR A 147 5.50 -15.97 10.72
CA TYR A 147 4.76 -15.34 9.62
C TYR A 147 5.45 -15.39 8.25
N SER A 148 6.59 -16.05 8.11
CA SER A 148 7.29 -16.14 6.81
C SER A 148 6.47 -16.88 5.75
N GLY A 149 5.76 -17.94 6.14
CA GLY A 149 4.86 -18.68 5.25
C GLY A 149 3.67 -17.82 4.80
N TRP A 150 3.06 -17.09 5.73
CA TRP A 150 2.03 -16.12 5.43
C TRP A 150 2.53 -15.02 4.48
N GLN A 151 3.70 -14.44 4.76
CA GLN A 151 4.30 -13.43 3.90
C GLN A 151 4.51 -13.94 2.47
N GLN A 152 5.03 -15.16 2.32
CA GLN A 152 5.24 -15.75 1.00
C GLN A 152 3.92 -15.97 0.26
N LEU A 153 2.91 -16.54 0.94
CA LEU A 153 1.59 -16.79 0.36
C LEU A 153 0.91 -15.50 -0.09
N ALA A 154 0.86 -14.50 0.79
CA ALA A 154 0.22 -13.23 0.49
C ALA A 154 0.89 -12.51 -0.69
N ARG A 155 2.22 -12.52 -0.75
CA ARG A 155 3.02 -11.97 -1.85
C ARG A 155 2.75 -12.65 -3.18
N GLU A 156 2.78 -13.98 -3.21
CA GLU A 156 2.55 -14.75 -4.43
C GLU A 156 1.10 -14.62 -4.91
N ALA A 157 0.12 -14.57 -4.00
CA ALA A 157 -1.26 -14.34 -4.35
C ALA A 157 -1.44 -12.96 -5.02
N TYR A 158 -0.91 -11.90 -4.42
CA TYR A 158 -0.96 -10.56 -5.01
C TYR A 158 -0.21 -10.46 -6.33
N LYS A 159 0.96 -11.08 -6.44
CA LYS A 159 1.73 -11.10 -7.70
C LYS A 159 0.96 -11.74 -8.85
N ARG A 160 0.14 -12.76 -8.57
CA ARG A 160 -0.71 -13.44 -9.58
C ARG A 160 -1.96 -12.66 -9.91
N HIS A 161 -2.48 -11.87 -8.97
CA HIS A 161 -3.72 -11.11 -9.06
C HIS A 161 -3.54 -9.65 -8.63
N PRO A 162 -2.66 -8.89 -9.30
CA PRO A 162 -2.40 -7.49 -8.97
C PRO A 162 -3.60 -6.56 -9.22
N GLU A 163 -4.58 -7.05 -9.99
CA GLU A 163 -5.84 -6.37 -10.29
C GLU A 163 -6.87 -6.47 -9.16
N SER A 164 -6.55 -7.16 -8.07
CA SER A 164 -7.50 -7.39 -6.96
C SER A 164 -8.02 -6.09 -6.39
N ALA A 165 -9.35 -5.97 -6.33
CA ALA A 165 -10.04 -4.78 -5.82
C ALA A 165 -9.92 -4.66 -4.30
N PHE A 166 -9.87 -5.77 -3.59
CA PHE A 166 -9.66 -5.86 -2.13
C PHE A 166 -9.17 -7.26 -1.75
N TYR A 167 -8.74 -7.38 -0.49
CA TYR A 167 -8.47 -8.68 0.10
C TYR A 167 -9.21 -8.85 1.42
N VAL A 168 -9.60 -10.09 1.71
CA VAL A 168 -10.23 -10.50 2.96
C VAL A 168 -9.29 -11.46 3.66
N ASN A 169 -9.09 -11.29 4.96
CA ASN A 169 -8.60 -12.36 5.82
C ASN A 169 -9.76 -12.76 6.73
N MET A 170 -10.08 -14.04 6.76
CA MET A 170 -11.32 -14.60 7.32
C MET A 170 -11.34 -14.71 8.85
N GLY A 171 -10.54 -13.93 9.53
CA GLY A 171 -10.32 -13.98 10.97
C GLY A 171 -9.05 -14.74 11.31
N ASP A 172 -8.73 -14.83 12.61
CA ASP A 172 -7.53 -15.45 13.13
C ASP A 172 -6.26 -15.00 12.36
N LEU A 173 -6.10 -13.67 12.29
CA LEU A 173 -4.99 -13.03 11.62
C LEU A 173 -3.70 -13.30 12.39
N VAL A 174 -3.79 -13.21 13.71
CA VAL A 174 -2.70 -13.45 14.66
C VAL A 174 -3.11 -14.53 15.66
N ASP A 175 -2.14 -15.20 16.27
CA ASP A 175 -2.39 -16.25 17.27
C ASP A 175 -2.85 -15.67 18.61
N ASN A 176 -2.44 -14.44 18.92
CA ASN A 176 -2.87 -13.70 20.11
C ASN A 176 -3.10 -12.22 19.77
N GLY A 177 -4.36 -11.81 19.74
CA GLY A 177 -4.77 -10.43 19.45
C GLY A 177 -4.21 -9.36 20.38
N GLN A 178 -3.67 -9.74 21.56
CA GLN A 178 -2.99 -8.85 22.50
C GLN A 178 -1.49 -8.71 22.23
N ASP A 179 -0.93 -9.50 21.31
CA ASP A 179 0.50 -9.48 21.01
C ASP A 179 0.82 -8.50 19.88
N ALA A 180 1.31 -7.32 20.24
CA ALA A 180 1.74 -6.30 19.30
C ALA A 180 2.87 -6.78 18.35
N GLY A 181 3.71 -7.74 18.80
CA GLY A 181 4.76 -8.34 17.96
C GLY A 181 4.18 -9.15 16.82
N GLN A 182 3.14 -9.94 17.09
CA GLN A 182 2.45 -10.72 16.07
C GLN A 182 1.71 -9.81 15.08
N TRP A 183 1.05 -8.76 15.53
CA TRP A 183 0.44 -7.76 14.65
C TRP A 183 1.46 -7.10 13.73
N ARG A 184 2.63 -6.72 14.23
CA ARG A 184 3.70 -6.17 13.40
C ARG A 184 4.18 -7.17 12.35
N ALA A 185 4.37 -8.45 12.74
CA ALA A 185 4.77 -9.49 11.80
C ALA A 185 3.71 -9.72 10.72
N TRP A 186 2.42 -9.68 11.10
CA TRP A 186 1.30 -9.80 10.19
C TRP A 186 1.26 -8.63 9.19
N PHE A 187 1.30 -7.39 9.67
CA PHE A 187 1.30 -6.21 8.79
C PHE A 187 2.53 -6.15 7.87
N ASN A 188 3.70 -6.52 8.38
CA ASN A 188 4.90 -6.63 7.54
C ASN A 188 4.72 -7.64 6.39
N SER A 189 3.98 -8.71 6.64
CA SER A 189 3.73 -9.75 5.63
C SER A 189 2.92 -9.23 4.44
N VAL A 190 1.96 -8.33 4.67
CA VAL A 190 1.10 -7.74 3.64
C VAL A 190 1.57 -6.35 3.16
N SER A 191 2.65 -5.81 3.71
CA SER A 191 3.14 -4.45 3.43
C SER A 191 3.44 -4.17 1.96
N VAL A 192 3.65 -5.22 1.16
CA VAL A 192 3.93 -5.11 -0.28
C VAL A 192 2.72 -4.67 -1.10
N PHE A 193 1.50 -4.72 -0.54
CA PHE A 193 0.28 -4.33 -1.24
C PHE A 193 -0.79 -3.67 -0.36
N SER A 194 -0.68 -3.73 0.98
CA SER A 194 -1.70 -3.19 1.90
C SER A 194 -1.91 -1.68 1.76
N ASP A 195 -0.90 -0.96 1.28
CA ASP A 195 -0.96 0.46 0.98
C ASP A 195 -1.66 0.79 -0.35
N ALA A 196 -1.95 -0.22 -1.18
CA ALA A 196 -2.57 -0.07 -2.50
C ALA A 196 -3.88 -0.85 -2.65
N VAL A 197 -4.02 -2.01 -1.99
CA VAL A 197 -5.21 -2.87 -2.04
C VAL A 197 -5.91 -2.85 -0.68
N PRO A 198 -7.21 -2.50 -0.61
CA PRO A 198 -7.91 -2.40 0.65
C PRO A 198 -8.19 -3.75 1.32
N LEU A 199 -8.00 -3.79 2.63
CA LEU A 199 -8.37 -4.90 3.50
C LEU A 199 -9.86 -4.79 3.87
N ALA A 200 -10.58 -5.92 3.77
CA ALA A 200 -11.85 -6.15 4.45
C ALA A 200 -11.58 -7.09 5.64
N PRO A 201 -11.40 -6.57 6.86
CA PRO A 201 -11.01 -7.40 7.98
C PRO A 201 -12.23 -8.15 8.54
N VAL A 202 -12.01 -9.40 8.93
CA VAL A 202 -12.96 -10.20 9.72
C VAL A 202 -12.29 -10.53 11.04
N LEU A 203 -13.01 -10.42 12.13
CA LEU A 203 -12.54 -10.76 13.48
C LEU A 203 -12.69 -12.26 13.69
N GLY A 204 -11.61 -12.91 14.13
CA GLY A 204 -11.60 -14.29 14.57
C GLY A 204 -11.64 -14.41 16.10
N ASN A 205 -11.63 -15.64 16.62
CA ASN A 205 -11.61 -15.87 18.07
C ASN A 205 -10.24 -15.55 18.68
N HIS A 206 -9.15 -15.69 17.94
CA HIS A 206 -7.80 -15.36 18.40
C HIS A 206 -7.60 -13.86 18.63
N GLU A 207 -8.31 -13.00 17.91
CA GLU A 207 -8.33 -11.56 18.15
C GLU A 207 -9.12 -11.20 19.42
N ALA A 208 -10.06 -12.05 19.86
CA ALA A 208 -11.03 -11.75 20.91
C ALA A 208 -10.72 -12.42 22.27
N TYR A 209 -9.64 -13.20 22.40
CA TYR A 209 -9.33 -14.01 23.60
C TYR A 209 -9.27 -13.27 24.94
N SER A 210 -9.29 -11.98 24.98
CA SER A 210 -9.22 -11.18 26.20
C SER A 210 -10.41 -10.26 26.41
N LEU A 211 -11.48 -10.48 25.67
CA LEU A 211 -12.74 -9.73 25.84
C LEU A 211 -13.74 -10.45 26.76
N GLU A 212 -13.30 -11.53 27.46
CA GLU A 212 -14.05 -12.23 28.51
C GLU A 212 -13.78 -11.63 29.89
#